data_571ce7ee23204ddda579b5dfcfaf4890
#
_entry.id   571ce7ee23204ddda579b5dfcfaf4890
#
_cell.length_a   1.000
_cell.length_b   1.000
_cell.length_c   1.000
_cell.angle_alpha   90.00
_cell.angle_beta   90.00
_cell.angle_gamma   90.00
#
_symmetry.space_group_name_H-M   'P 1'
#
loop_
_entity.id
_entity.type
_entity.pdbx_description
1 polymer ?
#
loop_
_entity_poly.entity_id
_entity_poly.type
_entity_poly.pdbx_seq_one_letter_code
_entity_poly.pdbx_strand_id
1 'polypeptide(L)'
;KELNEMDRFQQKFLSNISHDFRSPLTSIKGYLEAIEDGTVPPEMINKYINIVLFETERLTKLTSNILTLNELDPKTVRLEITTFDINSVIKHTIETLEGSCKKKGIKFSLTFSGTALNVKADKGKIQQVIYNLVDNAIKFSHDNSFIYVTVKEKGDKAQISIKDTGSGIAKKDIDKIWDRFYKSDASRGRDKKGSGLGLSITKEIIQAHEE
;
A
#
# COMPACT_ATOMS: atom_id res chain seq x y z
N LYS A 1 -17.12 18.65 -22.46
CA LYS A 1 -15.69 18.51 -22.06
C LYS A 1 -15.53 17.52 -20.92
N GLU A 2 -16.32 17.63 -19.85
CA GLU A 2 -16.24 16.76 -18.65
C GLU A 2 -16.51 15.27 -18.94
N LEU A 3 -17.53 14.95 -19.78
CA LEU A 3 -17.77 13.56 -20.20
C LEU A 3 -16.53 12.92 -20.88
N ASN A 4 -15.85 13.68 -21.73
CA ASN A 4 -14.67 13.20 -22.47
C ASN A 4 -13.45 12.98 -21.56
N GLU A 5 -13.34 13.73 -20.47
CA GLU A 5 -12.28 13.55 -19.46
C GLU A 5 -12.57 12.34 -18.56
N MET A 6 -13.81 12.13 -18.19
CA MET A 6 -14.24 10.97 -17.41
C MET A 6 -14.05 9.66 -18.18
N ASP A 7 -14.43 9.63 -19.46
CA ASP A 7 -14.22 8.46 -20.33
C ASP A 7 -12.73 8.14 -20.50
N ARG A 8 -11.89 9.16 -20.70
CA ARG A 8 -10.44 8.99 -20.80
C ARG A 8 -9.82 8.48 -19.50
N PHE A 9 -10.30 8.98 -18.36
CA PHE A 9 -9.85 8.50 -17.05
C PHE A 9 -10.22 7.03 -16.84
N GLN A 10 -11.46 6.66 -17.18
CA GLN A 10 -11.94 5.29 -17.07
C GLN A 10 -11.20 4.32 -17.99
N GLN A 11 -10.95 4.71 -19.25
CA GLN A 11 -10.15 3.93 -20.19
C GLN A 11 -8.71 3.73 -19.72
N LYS A 12 -8.07 4.80 -19.20
CA LYS A 12 -6.72 4.72 -18.65
C LYS A 12 -6.67 3.83 -17.40
N PHE A 13 -7.69 3.90 -16.54
CA PHE A 13 -7.85 3.05 -15.37
C PHE A 13 -7.93 1.56 -15.78
N LEU A 14 -8.82 1.21 -16.71
CA LEU A 14 -8.97 -0.16 -17.20
C LEU A 14 -7.71 -0.67 -17.91
N SER A 15 -7.04 0.18 -18.67
CA SER A 15 -5.77 -0.17 -19.34
C SER A 15 -4.67 -0.49 -18.32
N ASN A 16 -4.53 0.33 -17.28
CA ASN A 16 -3.53 0.12 -16.23
C ASN A 16 -3.81 -1.16 -15.43
N ILE A 17 -5.07 -1.40 -15.06
CA ILE A 17 -5.50 -2.65 -14.42
C ILE A 17 -5.14 -3.85 -15.27
N SER A 18 -5.52 -3.84 -16.55
CA SER A 18 -5.27 -4.94 -17.49
C SER A 18 -3.78 -5.25 -17.60
N HIS A 19 -2.93 -4.23 -17.66
CA HIS A 19 -1.48 -4.37 -17.70
C HIS A 19 -0.94 -4.98 -16.40
N ASP A 20 -1.39 -4.47 -15.23
CA ASP A 20 -0.92 -4.91 -13.91
C ASP A 20 -1.39 -6.32 -13.55
N PHE A 21 -2.48 -6.81 -14.15
CA PHE A 21 -2.89 -8.22 -14.07
C PHE A 21 -2.12 -9.12 -15.05
N ARG A 22 -1.93 -8.66 -16.28
CA ARG A 22 -1.30 -9.49 -17.33
C ARG A 22 0.13 -9.89 -16.97
N SER A 23 0.92 -8.97 -16.43
CA SER A 23 2.33 -9.21 -16.10
C SER A 23 2.52 -10.37 -15.12
N PRO A 24 1.90 -10.39 -13.91
CA PRO A 24 2.04 -11.49 -12.97
C PRO A 24 1.42 -12.79 -13.49
N LEU A 25 0.28 -12.75 -14.21
CA LEU A 25 -0.34 -13.95 -14.80
C LEU A 25 0.59 -14.59 -15.84
N THR A 26 1.23 -13.81 -16.68
CA THR A 26 2.21 -14.32 -17.66
C THR A 26 3.39 -14.98 -16.95
N SER A 27 3.89 -14.35 -15.86
CA SER A 27 4.99 -14.94 -15.07
C SER A 27 4.59 -16.24 -14.40
N ILE A 28 3.43 -16.26 -13.72
CA ILE A 28 2.89 -17.48 -13.09
C ILE A 28 2.77 -18.61 -14.09
N LYS A 29 2.11 -18.35 -15.24
CA LYS A 29 1.91 -19.33 -16.29
C LYS A 29 3.26 -19.85 -16.80
N GLY A 30 4.18 -18.97 -17.19
CA GLY A 30 5.46 -19.37 -17.76
C GLY A 30 6.34 -20.17 -16.79
N TYR A 31 6.32 -19.86 -15.49
CA TYR A 31 7.06 -20.64 -14.50
C TYR A 31 6.42 -22.01 -14.24
N LEU A 32 5.09 -22.11 -14.23
CA LEU A 32 4.39 -23.39 -14.08
C LEU A 32 4.60 -24.28 -15.31
N GLU A 33 4.51 -23.75 -16.53
CA GLU A 33 4.79 -24.48 -17.78
C GLU A 33 6.24 -25.00 -17.79
N ALA A 34 7.23 -24.17 -17.38
CA ALA A 34 8.63 -24.58 -17.32
C ALA A 34 8.91 -25.68 -16.26
N ILE A 35 8.12 -25.72 -15.17
CA ILE A 35 8.18 -26.81 -14.18
C ILE A 35 7.54 -28.07 -14.75
N GLU A 36 6.39 -27.94 -15.42
CA GLU A 36 5.60 -29.06 -15.99
C GLU A 36 6.35 -29.79 -17.10
N ASP A 37 7.00 -29.02 -17.99
CA ASP A 37 7.75 -29.59 -19.15
C ASP A 37 9.14 -30.11 -18.78
N GLY A 38 9.54 -29.99 -17.51
CA GLY A 38 10.84 -30.45 -17.01
C GLY A 38 12.03 -29.58 -17.41
N THR A 39 11.80 -28.39 -17.98
CA THR A 39 12.88 -27.44 -18.35
C THR A 39 13.60 -26.91 -17.12
N VAL A 40 12.93 -26.86 -15.94
CA VAL A 40 13.51 -26.40 -14.68
C VAL A 40 14.24 -27.54 -13.98
N PRO A 41 15.55 -27.39 -13.67
CA PRO A 41 16.28 -28.37 -12.87
C PRO A 41 15.63 -28.58 -11.49
N PRO A 42 15.62 -29.83 -10.94
CA PRO A 42 14.96 -30.15 -9.67
C PRO A 42 15.35 -29.22 -8.51
N GLU A 43 16.61 -28.83 -8.44
CA GLU A 43 17.15 -27.90 -7.42
C GLU A 43 16.60 -26.48 -7.52
N MET A 44 16.03 -26.10 -8.67
CA MET A 44 15.48 -24.77 -8.91
C MET A 44 13.96 -24.71 -8.74
N ILE A 45 13.27 -25.85 -8.66
CA ILE A 45 11.79 -25.92 -8.58
C ILE A 45 11.26 -25.07 -7.41
N ASN A 46 11.84 -25.23 -6.22
CA ASN A 46 11.39 -24.45 -5.05
C ASN A 46 11.53 -22.92 -5.25
N LYS A 47 12.57 -22.48 -5.97
CA LYS A 47 12.76 -21.07 -6.30
C LYS A 47 11.64 -20.57 -7.23
N TYR A 48 11.27 -21.34 -8.23
CA TYR A 48 10.21 -20.99 -9.18
C TYR A 48 8.83 -21.01 -8.52
N ILE A 49 8.56 -22.02 -7.66
CA ILE A 49 7.33 -22.05 -6.84
C ILE A 49 7.22 -20.79 -5.97
N ASN A 50 8.30 -20.37 -5.32
CA ASN A 50 8.30 -19.14 -4.51
C ASN A 50 8.01 -17.87 -5.34
N ILE A 51 8.44 -17.84 -6.61
CA ILE A 51 8.10 -16.73 -7.52
C ILE A 51 6.60 -16.77 -7.86
N VAL A 52 6.05 -17.96 -8.14
CA VAL A 52 4.60 -18.15 -8.42
C VAL A 52 3.77 -17.69 -7.22
N LEU A 53 4.12 -18.13 -6.01
CA LEU A 53 3.45 -17.72 -4.78
C LEU A 53 3.51 -16.18 -4.58
N PHE A 54 4.67 -15.59 -4.80
CA PHE A 54 4.85 -14.14 -4.70
C PHE A 54 3.97 -13.36 -5.70
N GLU A 55 3.91 -13.79 -6.97
CA GLU A 55 3.06 -13.12 -7.97
C GLU A 55 1.55 -13.35 -7.68
N THR A 56 1.19 -14.48 -7.08
CA THR A 56 -0.19 -14.76 -6.63
C THR A 56 -0.60 -13.82 -5.49
N GLU A 57 0.27 -13.63 -4.48
CA GLU A 57 0.04 -12.65 -3.39
C GLU A 57 -0.10 -11.23 -3.93
N ARG A 58 0.72 -10.87 -4.92
CA ARG A 58 0.63 -9.58 -5.59
C ARG A 58 -0.72 -9.36 -6.29
N LEU A 59 -1.24 -10.38 -6.99
CA LEU A 59 -2.56 -10.36 -7.62
C LEU A 59 -3.67 -10.21 -6.58
N THR A 60 -3.60 -10.95 -5.49
CA THR A 60 -4.55 -10.86 -4.37
C THR A 60 -4.60 -9.44 -3.81
N LYS A 61 -3.43 -8.83 -3.56
CA LYS A 61 -3.35 -7.44 -3.08
C LYS A 61 -3.92 -6.45 -4.10
N LEU A 62 -3.66 -6.64 -5.40
CA LEU A 62 -4.20 -5.79 -6.46
C LEU A 62 -5.73 -5.86 -6.51
N THR A 63 -6.28 -7.07 -6.46
CA THR A 63 -7.74 -7.30 -6.44
C THR A 63 -8.39 -6.65 -5.22
N SER A 64 -7.83 -6.85 -4.02
CA SER A 64 -8.31 -6.22 -2.79
C SER A 64 -8.31 -4.68 -2.88
N ASN A 65 -7.24 -4.10 -3.44
CA ASN A 65 -7.14 -2.66 -3.62
C ASN A 65 -8.22 -2.10 -4.58
N ILE A 66 -8.51 -2.83 -5.66
CA ILE A 66 -9.55 -2.43 -6.62
C ILE A 66 -10.94 -2.51 -5.98
N LEU A 67 -11.22 -3.57 -5.21
CA LEU A 67 -12.47 -3.69 -4.46
C LEU A 67 -12.64 -2.55 -3.46
N THR A 68 -11.60 -2.25 -2.68
CA THR A 68 -11.61 -1.11 -1.76
C THR A 68 -11.90 0.22 -2.46
N LEU A 69 -11.31 0.48 -3.64
CA LEU A 69 -11.59 1.71 -4.39
C LEU A 69 -13.05 1.80 -4.85
N ASN A 70 -13.67 0.66 -5.20
CA ASN A 70 -15.09 0.62 -5.56
C ASN A 70 -16.01 0.84 -4.34
N GLU A 71 -15.63 0.30 -3.17
CA GLU A 71 -16.37 0.50 -1.91
C GLU A 71 -16.29 1.95 -1.39
N LEU A 72 -15.25 2.69 -1.74
CA LEU A 72 -15.02 4.08 -1.32
C LEU A 72 -15.66 5.12 -2.27
N ASP A 73 -16.57 4.73 -3.16
CA ASP A 73 -17.33 5.69 -3.96
C ASP A 73 -18.08 6.65 -3.02
N PRO A 74 -17.86 7.97 -3.11
CA PRO A 74 -18.49 8.97 -2.24
C PRO A 74 -20.01 8.90 -2.19
N LYS A 75 -20.65 8.30 -3.22
CA LYS A 75 -22.11 8.15 -3.32
C LYS A 75 -22.65 6.95 -2.53
N THR A 76 -21.81 5.96 -2.26
CA THR A 76 -22.26 4.66 -1.72
C THR A 76 -21.47 4.20 -0.49
N VAL A 77 -20.41 4.91 -0.13
CA VAL A 77 -19.54 4.53 0.97
C VAL A 77 -20.32 4.44 2.30
N ARG A 78 -20.20 3.29 2.97
CA ARG A 78 -20.70 3.08 4.33
C ARG A 78 -19.52 2.74 5.22
N LEU A 79 -19.21 3.63 6.16
CA LEU A 79 -18.16 3.43 7.14
C LEU A 79 -18.75 2.76 8.40
N GLU A 80 -18.07 1.74 8.90
CA GLU A 80 -18.37 1.09 10.19
C GLU A 80 -17.68 1.83 11.33
N ILE A 81 -18.24 2.98 11.70
CA ILE A 81 -17.64 3.86 12.71
C ILE A 81 -17.70 3.19 14.10
N THR A 82 -16.52 2.96 14.68
CA THR A 82 -16.34 2.42 16.02
C THR A 82 -15.35 3.25 16.82
N THR A 83 -15.38 3.13 18.16
CA THR A 83 -14.38 3.76 19.04
C THR A 83 -13.27 2.74 19.33
N PHE A 84 -12.03 3.11 19.06
CA PHE A 84 -10.88 2.24 19.29
C PHE A 84 -9.61 3.04 19.61
N ASP A 85 -8.63 2.39 20.25
CA ASP A 85 -7.32 2.97 20.52
C ASP A 85 -6.44 2.93 19.27
N ILE A 86 -6.11 4.11 18.72
CA ILE A 86 -5.26 4.23 17.52
C ILE A 86 -3.81 3.79 17.77
N ASN A 87 -3.30 3.95 18.99
CA ASN A 87 -1.96 3.49 19.35
C ASN A 87 -1.83 1.97 19.21
N SER A 88 -2.86 1.23 19.60
CA SER A 88 -2.91 -0.23 19.47
C SER A 88 -2.97 -0.67 18.00
N VAL A 89 -3.74 0.03 17.16
CA VAL A 89 -3.80 -0.26 15.70
C VAL A 89 -2.45 -0.05 15.05
N ILE A 90 -1.75 1.04 15.38
CA ILE A 90 -0.41 1.34 14.82
C ILE A 90 0.59 0.27 15.25
N LYS A 91 0.65 -0.10 16.54
CA LYS A 91 1.55 -1.14 17.05
C LYS A 91 1.33 -2.46 16.33
N HIS A 92 0.07 -2.93 16.28
CA HIS A 92 -0.28 -4.18 15.60
C HIS A 92 0.09 -4.15 14.11
N THR A 93 -0.15 -3.04 13.41
CA THR A 93 0.22 -2.91 11.98
C THR A 93 1.74 -3.00 11.79
N ILE A 94 2.53 -2.38 12.66
CA ILE A 94 4.00 -2.45 12.61
C ILE A 94 4.48 -3.88 12.86
N GLU A 95 3.89 -4.60 13.81
CA GLU A 95 4.19 -6.00 14.09
C GLU A 95 3.99 -6.90 12.87
N THR A 96 2.92 -6.70 12.10
CA THR A 96 2.67 -7.46 10.86
C THR A 96 3.72 -7.23 9.78
N LEU A 97 4.44 -6.11 9.83
CA LEU A 97 5.48 -5.72 8.86
C LEU A 97 6.92 -5.99 9.37
N GLU A 98 7.07 -6.59 10.56
CA GLU A 98 8.38 -6.84 11.19
C GLU A 98 9.33 -7.64 10.28
N GLY A 99 8.81 -8.64 9.56
CA GLY A 99 9.59 -9.45 8.64
C GLY A 99 10.23 -8.64 7.51
N SER A 100 9.50 -7.64 6.97
CA SER A 100 10.01 -6.73 5.94
C SER A 100 11.06 -5.77 6.49
N CYS A 101 10.87 -5.32 7.74
CA CYS A 101 11.83 -4.46 8.44
C CYS A 101 13.14 -5.17 8.73
N LYS A 102 13.10 -6.42 9.22
CA LYS A 102 14.28 -7.24 9.50
C LYS A 102 15.14 -7.43 8.25
N LYS A 103 14.53 -7.68 7.10
CA LYS A 103 15.26 -7.85 5.81
C LYS A 103 16.06 -6.62 5.42
N LYS A 104 15.65 -5.41 5.80
CA LYS A 104 16.30 -4.14 5.50
C LYS A 104 17.06 -3.53 6.68
N GLY A 105 17.04 -4.15 7.86
CA GLY A 105 17.64 -3.60 9.08
C GLY A 105 16.94 -2.32 9.59
N ILE A 106 15.67 -2.09 9.21
CA ILE A 106 14.90 -0.90 9.60
C ILE A 106 14.38 -1.04 11.02
N LYS A 107 14.48 0.04 11.80
CA LYS A 107 13.96 0.14 13.17
C LYS A 107 12.87 1.20 13.25
N PHE A 108 11.86 0.97 14.11
CA PHE A 108 10.83 1.96 14.39
C PHE A 108 11.13 2.73 15.67
N SER A 109 10.89 4.04 15.63
CA SER A 109 10.83 4.92 16.79
C SER A 109 9.39 5.41 16.95
N LEU A 110 8.70 4.94 18.02
CA LEU A 110 7.30 5.26 18.28
C LEU A 110 7.20 6.30 19.39
N THR A 111 6.46 7.39 19.14
CA THR A 111 6.17 8.44 20.11
C THR A 111 4.66 8.66 20.18
N PHE A 112 4.06 8.36 21.31
CA PHE A 112 2.63 8.54 21.56
C PHE A 112 2.42 9.61 22.64
N SER A 113 1.40 10.46 22.49
CA SER A 113 1.04 11.51 23.47
C SER A 113 0.48 10.97 24.79
N GLY A 114 0.14 9.68 24.86
CA GLY A 114 -0.41 9.01 26.03
C GLY A 114 -0.37 7.50 25.88
N THR A 115 -0.83 6.78 26.92
CA THR A 115 -0.90 5.31 26.91
C THR A 115 -1.90 4.80 25.89
N ALA A 116 -3.03 5.49 25.70
CA ALA A 116 -4.06 5.22 24.71
C ALA A 116 -4.61 6.54 24.16
N LEU A 117 -5.03 6.54 22.91
CA LEU A 117 -5.76 7.64 22.27
C LEU A 117 -6.95 7.07 21.50
N ASN A 118 -8.15 7.23 22.06
CA ASN A 118 -9.37 6.74 21.43
C ASN A 118 -9.84 7.66 20.32
N VAL A 119 -10.14 7.08 19.16
CA VAL A 119 -10.69 7.77 17.99
C VAL A 119 -11.99 7.11 17.54
N LYS A 120 -12.85 7.89 16.90
CA LYS A 120 -14.10 7.41 16.27
C LYS A 120 -13.89 7.36 14.76
N ALA A 121 -13.75 6.15 14.20
CA ALA A 121 -13.50 5.95 12.79
C ALA A 121 -13.87 4.51 12.39
N ASP A 122 -13.79 4.19 11.11
CA ASP A 122 -13.78 2.80 10.64
C ASP A 122 -12.39 2.18 10.89
N LYS A 123 -12.33 1.31 11.91
CA LYS A 123 -11.08 0.69 12.35
C LYS A 123 -10.34 -0.04 11.23
N GLY A 124 -11.07 -0.79 10.39
CA GLY A 124 -10.47 -1.56 9.29
C GLY A 124 -9.89 -0.65 8.21
N LYS A 125 -10.60 0.39 7.83
CA LYS A 125 -10.15 1.39 6.85
C LYS A 125 -8.96 2.21 7.38
N ILE A 126 -8.98 2.63 8.64
CA ILE A 126 -7.84 3.33 9.25
C ILE A 126 -6.61 2.41 9.37
N GLN A 127 -6.79 1.13 9.73
CA GLN A 127 -5.70 0.16 9.72
C GLN A 127 -5.07 0.02 8.32
N GLN A 128 -5.89 0.03 7.26
CA GLN A 128 -5.42 0.00 5.87
C GLN A 128 -4.61 1.26 5.52
N VAL A 129 -5.03 2.45 5.98
CA VAL A 129 -4.27 3.70 5.82
C VAL A 129 -2.89 3.56 6.45
N ILE A 130 -2.83 3.16 7.72
CA ILE A 130 -1.57 2.99 8.45
C ILE A 130 -0.68 1.95 7.75
N TYR A 131 -1.24 0.81 7.34
CA TYR A 131 -0.51 -0.22 6.60
C TYR A 131 0.10 0.33 5.31
N ASN A 132 -0.68 1.04 4.49
CA ASN A 132 -0.20 1.60 3.23
C ASN A 132 0.94 2.61 3.42
N LEU A 133 0.82 3.47 4.43
CA LEU A 133 1.85 4.48 4.72
C LEU A 133 3.12 3.84 5.29
N VAL A 134 3.00 2.88 6.22
CA VAL A 134 4.15 2.17 6.82
C VAL A 134 4.84 1.28 5.78
N ASP A 135 4.09 0.54 4.96
CA ASP A 135 4.62 -0.29 3.86
C ASP A 135 5.42 0.57 2.86
N ASN A 136 4.90 1.76 2.50
CA ASN A 136 5.63 2.72 1.67
C ASN A 136 6.89 3.24 2.36
N ALA A 137 6.82 3.61 3.63
CA ALA A 137 7.98 4.05 4.40
C ALA A 137 9.08 2.96 4.42
N ILE A 138 8.73 1.69 4.64
CA ILE A 138 9.69 0.57 4.59
C ILE A 138 10.29 0.40 3.19
N LYS A 139 9.46 0.46 2.14
CA LYS A 139 9.91 0.25 0.75
C LYS A 139 10.92 1.29 0.31
N PHE A 140 10.69 2.55 0.64
CA PHE A 140 11.50 3.68 0.15
C PHE A 140 12.60 4.12 1.10
N SER A 141 12.60 3.67 2.36
CA SER A 141 13.70 3.88 3.31
C SER A 141 15.00 3.23 2.84
N HIS A 142 16.12 3.80 3.25
CA HIS A 142 17.43 3.18 3.13
C HIS A 142 17.55 1.98 4.07
N ASP A 143 18.46 1.06 3.75
CA ASP A 143 18.80 -0.05 4.62
C ASP A 143 19.44 0.47 5.94
N ASN A 144 19.24 -0.27 7.04
CA ASN A 144 19.77 0.07 8.37
C ASN A 144 19.36 1.47 8.86
N SER A 145 18.12 1.87 8.62
CA SER A 145 17.59 3.19 8.90
C SER A 145 16.46 3.18 9.94
N PHE A 146 15.87 4.35 10.20
CA PHE A 146 14.76 4.52 11.14
C PHE A 146 13.51 5.05 10.44
N ILE A 147 12.36 4.55 10.88
CA ILE A 147 11.04 5.12 10.60
C ILE A 147 10.47 5.66 11.90
N TYR A 148 10.11 6.94 11.91
CA TYR A 148 9.55 7.62 13.07
C TYR A 148 8.04 7.69 12.93
N VAL A 149 7.31 7.17 13.92
CA VAL A 149 5.85 7.28 13.99
C VAL A 149 5.49 8.08 15.23
N THR A 150 4.81 9.20 15.01
CA THR A 150 4.38 10.10 16.10
C THR A 150 2.87 10.23 16.07
N VAL A 151 2.23 10.05 17.20
CA VAL A 151 0.79 10.27 17.41
C VAL A 151 0.62 11.36 18.43
N LYS A 152 -0.14 12.40 18.07
CA LYS A 152 -0.46 13.54 18.94
C LYS A 152 -1.96 13.81 18.90
N GLU A 153 -2.49 14.17 20.04
CA GLU A 153 -3.83 14.76 20.13
C GLU A 153 -3.75 16.22 19.71
N LYS A 154 -4.63 16.65 18.81
CA LYS A 154 -4.72 18.02 18.31
C LYS A 154 -6.19 18.43 18.21
N GLY A 155 -6.66 19.09 19.29
CA GLY A 155 -8.08 19.37 19.46
C GLY A 155 -8.86 18.06 19.61
N ASP A 156 -9.86 17.86 18.75
CA ASP A 156 -10.71 16.66 18.69
C ASP A 156 -10.18 15.57 17.73
N LYS A 157 -8.98 15.78 17.15
CA LYS A 157 -8.38 14.90 16.15
C LYS A 157 -7.08 14.25 16.63
N ALA A 158 -6.83 13.04 16.12
CA ALA A 158 -5.54 12.37 16.27
C ALA A 158 -4.64 12.70 15.06
N GLN A 159 -3.56 13.43 15.29
CA GLN A 159 -2.56 13.68 14.27
C GLN A 159 -1.52 12.57 14.27
N ILE A 160 -1.42 11.83 13.15
CA ILE A 160 -0.46 10.75 12.95
C ILE A 160 0.58 11.20 11.93
N SER A 161 1.85 11.11 12.29
CA SER A 161 2.98 11.41 11.40
C SER A 161 3.85 10.17 11.24
N ILE A 162 4.11 9.77 9.99
CA ILE A 162 5.02 8.69 9.64
C ILE A 162 6.13 9.32 8.80
N LYS A 163 7.36 9.31 9.33
CA LYS A 163 8.53 9.90 8.68
C LYS A 163 9.57 8.82 8.42
N ASP A 164 9.90 8.62 7.17
CA ASP A 164 10.99 7.76 6.73
C ASP A 164 12.28 8.58 6.50
N THR A 165 13.39 7.86 6.34
CA THR A 165 14.71 8.41 5.99
C THR A 165 15.17 7.88 4.63
N GLY A 166 14.24 7.86 3.70
CA GLY A 166 14.46 7.31 2.36
C GLY A 166 14.82 8.36 1.31
N SER A 167 14.58 8.00 0.06
CA SER A 167 14.91 8.83 -1.10
C SER A 167 14.10 10.12 -1.23
N GLY A 168 13.06 10.27 -0.42
CA GLY A 168 12.13 11.41 -0.53
C GLY A 168 11.33 11.40 -1.83
N ILE A 169 10.53 12.46 -2.01
CA ILE A 169 9.66 12.66 -3.16
C ILE A 169 10.06 13.97 -3.84
N ALA A 170 10.29 13.93 -5.15
CA ALA A 170 10.61 15.13 -5.92
C ALA A 170 9.43 16.13 -5.88
N LYS A 171 9.69 17.42 -5.77
CA LYS A 171 8.65 18.46 -5.68
C LYS A 171 7.59 18.37 -6.78
N LYS A 172 8.00 18.04 -8.00
CA LYS A 172 7.11 17.87 -9.17
C LYS A 172 6.12 16.69 -9.05
N ASP A 173 6.39 15.76 -8.12
CA ASP A 173 5.63 14.52 -7.95
C ASP A 173 4.68 14.59 -6.74
N ILE A 174 4.88 15.53 -5.79
CA ILE A 174 4.15 15.59 -4.51
C ILE A 174 2.63 15.63 -4.71
N ASP A 175 2.14 16.40 -5.67
CA ASP A 175 0.70 16.48 -5.94
C ASP A 175 0.17 15.23 -6.67
N LYS A 176 1.05 14.56 -7.43
CA LYS A 176 0.70 13.42 -8.28
C LYS A 176 0.73 12.08 -7.56
N ILE A 177 1.46 11.96 -6.43
CA ILE A 177 1.55 10.69 -5.69
C ILE A 177 0.21 10.19 -5.19
N TRP A 178 -0.80 11.06 -5.12
CA TRP A 178 -2.17 10.73 -4.73
C TRP A 178 -3.04 10.22 -5.88
N ASP A 179 -2.54 10.32 -7.12
CA ASP A 179 -3.25 9.84 -8.30
C ASP A 179 -3.19 8.32 -8.38
N ARG A 180 -4.28 7.71 -8.82
CA ARG A 180 -4.37 6.25 -9.01
C ARG A 180 -3.33 5.77 -10.03
N PHE A 181 -2.58 4.71 -9.71
CA PHE A 181 -1.51 4.11 -10.54
C PHE A 181 -0.29 5.02 -10.77
N TYR A 182 -0.21 6.15 -10.08
CA TYR A 182 0.96 7.00 -10.22
C TYR A 182 2.18 6.36 -9.56
N LYS A 183 3.30 6.39 -10.27
CA LYS A 183 4.62 5.97 -9.78
C LYS A 183 5.63 7.01 -10.26
N SER A 184 6.36 7.61 -9.35
CA SER A 184 7.48 8.50 -9.70
C SER A 184 8.60 7.70 -10.39
N ASP A 185 9.48 8.37 -11.14
CA ASP A 185 10.60 7.73 -11.81
C ASP A 185 11.53 7.02 -10.80
N ALA A 186 11.74 7.62 -9.64
CA ALA A 186 12.51 7.02 -8.54
C ALA A 186 11.83 5.75 -7.98
N SER A 187 10.49 5.70 -7.94
CA SER A 187 9.74 4.54 -7.46
C SER A 187 9.69 3.40 -8.47
N ARG A 188 9.71 3.70 -9.78
CA ARG A 188 9.76 2.68 -10.86
C ARG A 188 10.99 1.80 -10.77
N GLY A 189 12.14 2.35 -10.31
CA GLY A 189 13.37 1.60 -10.11
C GLY A 189 13.38 0.71 -8.87
N ARG A 190 12.74 1.14 -7.76
CA ARG A 190 12.79 0.47 -6.45
C ARG A 190 11.56 -0.40 -6.16
N ASP A 191 10.37 0.06 -6.55
CA ASP A 191 9.12 -0.70 -6.40
C ASP A 191 8.50 -0.99 -7.78
N LYS A 192 9.20 -1.81 -8.57
CA LYS A 192 8.69 -2.26 -9.89
C LYS A 192 7.36 -3.01 -9.77
N LYS A 193 7.04 -3.53 -8.59
CA LYS A 193 5.92 -4.42 -8.31
C LYS A 193 4.75 -3.76 -7.59
N GLY A 194 4.89 -2.54 -7.10
CA GLY A 194 3.79 -1.79 -6.49
C GLY A 194 2.70 -1.46 -7.52
N SER A 195 1.44 -1.44 -7.12
CA SER A 195 0.30 -1.09 -7.99
C SER A 195 0.14 0.43 -8.19
N GLY A 196 0.73 1.26 -7.34
CA GLY A 196 0.48 2.71 -7.32
C GLY A 196 -0.92 3.09 -6.81
N LEU A 197 -1.60 2.18 -6.11
CA LEU A 197 -2.95 2.39 -5.56
C LEU A 197 -2.94 2.73 -4.07
N GLY A 198 -1.89 2.42 -3.33
CA GLY A 198 -1.88 2.54 -1.86
C GLY A 198 -2.13 3.97 -1.37
N LEU A 199 -1.48 4.98 -1.95
CA LEU A 199 -1.66 6.38 -1.55
C LEU A 199 -3.01 6.94 -2.01
N SER A 200 -3.51 6.58 -3.18
CA SER A 200 -4.86 6.98 -3.62
C SER A 200 -5.94 6.38 -2.72
N ILE A 201 -5.83 5.11 -2.32
CA ILE A 201 -6.72 4.47 -1.35
C ILE A 201 -6.64 5.19 0.00
N THR A 202 -5.44 5.54 0.47
CA THR A 202 -5.24 6.32 1.70
C THR A 202 -6.01 7.64 1.63
N LYS A 203 -5.87 8.39 0.55
CA LYS A 203 -6.57 9.64 0.32
C LYS A 203 -8.10 9.46 0.35
N GLU A 204 -8.62 8.50 -0.40
CA GLU A 204 -10.07 8.21 -0.47
C GLU A 204 -10.65 7.83 0.92
N ILE A 205 -9.92 6.98 1.69
CA ILE A 205 -10.35 6.61 3.05
C ILE A 205 -10.40 7.83 3.96
N ILE A 206 -9.37 8.67 3.96
CA ILE A 206 -9.32 9.88 4.80
C ILE A 206 -10.42 10.86 4.40
N GLN A 207 -10.64 11.08 3.10
CA GLN A 207 -11.73 11.91 2.60
C GLN A 207 -13.11 11.38 2.96
N ALA A 208 -13.29 10.05 2.94
CA ALA A 208 -14.55 9.43 3.36
C ALA A 208 -14.85 9.62 4.87
N HIS A 209 -13.82 9.85 5.69
CA HIS A 209 -13.97 10.20 7.11
C HIS A 209 -14.12 11.71 7.34
N GLU A 210 -14.21 12.53 6.28
CA GLU A 210 -14.31 14.00 6.34
C GLU A 210 -13.09 14.65 7.03
N GLU A 211 -11.88 14.09 6.80
CA GLU A 211 -10.62 14.53 7.40
C GLU A 211 -9.66 15.20 6.38
#